data_66eb874b225592d7ff349f88e2ecb554
#
_entry.id   66eb874b225592d7ff349f88e2ecb554
#
_cell.length_a   1.000
_cell.length_b   1.000
_cell.length_c   1.000
_cell.angle_alpha   90.00
_cell.angle_beta   90.00
_cell.angle_gamma   90.00
#
_symmetry.space_group_name_H-M   'P 1'
#
loop_
_entity.id
_entity.type
_entity.pdbx_description
1 polymer ?
#
loop_
_entity_poly.entity_id
_entity_poly.type
_entity_poly.pdbx_seq_one_letter_code
_entity_poly.pdbx_strand_id
1 'polypeptide(L)'
;MAAETVTCAKGNNYKLHKEHALMDKKDVSDKPVPVESTKAIVVFVGGAGDKERYYFSGPYGNIQEARKDFDERTTSLAKEGKYKSEWLGYNEVRGKQDIQRHVLSLIPYKSCPVYIVGHSLGGWNGAHLTKIMSQWGYRIQMLITLDPVGEGALVWLGSDIYRERPDPIAADWINIKAMPTKRDSSDGVADFGEKWLISCGPSLNVNVDTNHANAWGLFTARIAGSKSAADMLFDSIMKDFP
;
A
#
# COMPACT_ATOMS: atom_id res chain seq x y z
N MET A 1 5.04 22.16 9.42
CA MET A 1 6.43 21.79 9.12
C MET A 1 6.47 21.17 7.73
N ALA A 2 7.48 21.46 6.93
CA ALA A 2 7.60 20.93 5.57
C ALA A 2 8.14 19.49 5.64
N ALA A 3 7.60 18.59 4.79
CA ALA A 3 8.14 17.25 4.64
C ALA A 3 9.51 17.32 3.94
N GLU A 4 10.50 16.60 4.46
CA GLU A 4 11.81 16.50 3.83
C GLU A 4 11.81 15.38 2.78
N THR A 5 12.21 15.72 1.57
CA THR A 5 12.30 14.74 0.47
C THR A 5 13.65 14.02 0.53
N VAL A 6 13.62 12.69 0.55
CA VAL A 6 14.82 11.85 0.47
C VAL A 6 15.21 11.64 -0.99
N THR A 7 16.34 12.21 -1.42
CA THR A 7 16.82 12.06 -2.79
C THR A 7 17.67 10.81 -2.97
N CYS A 8 17.45 10.08 -4.05
CA CYS A 8 18.23 8.90 -4.41
C CYS A 8 19.64 9.30 -4.91
N ALA A 9 20.69 8.76 -4.28
CA ALA A 9 22.08 9.10 -4.57
C ALA A 9 22.67 8.48 -5.85
N LYS A 10 21.93 7.62 -6.57
CA LYS A 10 22.36 7.04 -7.85
C LYS A 10 21.18 6.90 -8.80
N GLY A 11 21.27 7.60 -9.93
CA GLY A 11 20.32 7.48 -11.02
C GLY A 11 20.34 6.09 -11.66
N ASN A 12 19.69 5.14 -11.05
CA ASN A 12 19.26 3.95 -11.76
C ASN A 12 17.87 4.25 -12.32
N ASN A 13 17.86 4.56 -13.62
CA ASN A 13 16.65 4.54 -14.41
C ASN A 13 16.00 3.17 -14.23
N TYR A 14 15.02 3.07 -13.33
CA TYR A 14 14.03 2.02 -13.43
C TYR A 14 13.26 2.29 -14.71
N LYS A 15 13.75 1.73 -15.82
CA LYS A 15 12.94 1.58 -17.01
C LYS A 15 11.68 0.85 -16.55
N LEU A 16 10.57 1.56 -16.54
CA LEU A 16 9.26 0.91 -16.61
C LEU A 16 9.40 -0.18 -17.67
N HIS A 17 9.28 -1.43 -17.27
CA HIS A 17 9.20 -2.54 -18.19
C HIS A 17 7.91 -2.41 -19.00
N LYS A 18 7.96 -1.59 -20.07
CA LYS A 18 6.99 -1.58 -21.16
C LYS A 18 7.08 -2.84 -22.04
N GLU A 19 7.88 -3.83 -21.67
CA GLU A 19 8.23 -4.97 -22.51
C GLU A 19 7.58 -6.29 -22.10
N HIS A 20 6.41 -6.30 -21.46
CA HIS A 20 5.63 -7.53 -21.33
C HIS A 20 4.23 -7.41 -21.92
N ALA A 21 4.12 -6.75 -23.09
CA ALA A 21 2.89 -6.71 -23.87
C ALA A 21 3.07 -7.36 -25.25
N LEU A 22 3.82 -8.47 -25.32
CA LEU A 22 3.92 -9.31 -26.53
C LEU A 22 3.90 -10.78 -26.12
N MET A 23 2.74 -11.25 -25.65
CA MET A 23 2.40 -12.67 -25.66
C MET A 23 1.00 -12.85 -26.22
N ASP A 24 1.01 -13.49 -27.39
CA ASP A 24 -0.08 -14.17 -28.07
C ASP A 24 -1.39 -13.42 -28.35
N LYS A 25 -1.39 -12.71 -29.49
CA LYS A 25 -2.60 -12.51 -30.29
C LYS A 25 -3.01 -13.83 -30.93
N LYS A 26 -3.81 -14.64 -30.21
CA LYS A 26 -4.70 -15.64 -30.82
C LYS A 26 -5.97 -15.74 -29.99
N ASP A 27 -7.10 -15.56 -30.70
CA ASP A 27 -8.48 -15.74 -30.26
C ASP A 27 -9.03 -14.72 -29.23
N VAL A 28 -9.19 -13.49 -29.68
CA VAL A 28 -10.19 -12.58 -29.09
C VAL A 28 -11.43 -12.66 -29.99
N SER A 29 -12.44 -13.42 -29.53
CA SER A 29 -13.78 -13.33 -30.12
C SER A 29 -14.30 -11.91 -29.90
N ASP A 30 -14.70 -11.22 -30.99
CA ASP A 30 -15.33 -9.90 -31.03
C ASP A 30 -16.74 -9.93 -30.38
N LYS A 31 -16.83 -10.33 -29.12
CA LYS A 31 -18.00 -10.04 -28.29
C LYS A 31 -17.75 -8.71 -27.59
N PRO A 32 -18.66 -7.72 -27.68
CA PRO A 32 -18.53 -6.50 -26.90
C PRO A 32 -18.42 -6.91 -25.43
N VAL A 33 -17.24 -6.63 -24.84
CA VAL A 33 -17.06 -6.79 -23.38
C VAL A 33 -18.12 -5.89 -22.75
N PRO A 34 -18.98 -6.39 -21.84
CA PRO A 34 -19.87 -5.54 -21.10
C PRO A 34 -19.04 -4.42 -20.51
N VAL A 35 -19.53 -3.18 -20.61
CA VAL A 35 -18.93 -2.03 -19.90
C VAL A 35 -19.17 -2.30 -18.43
N GLU A 36 -18.35 -3.21 -17.85
CA GLU A 36 -18.33 -3.41 -16.41
C GLU A 36 -17.90 -2.08 -15.79
N SER A 37 -18.73 -1.57 -14.88
CA SER A 37 -18.44 -0.36 -14.15
C SER A 37 -17.05 -0.50 -13.55
N THR A 38 -16.10 0.30 -14.04
CA THR A 38 -14.72 0.30 -13.55
C THR A 38 -14.75 0.47 -12.04
N LYS A 39 -14.18 -0.47 -11.31
CA LYS A 39 -14.10 -0.40 -9.84
C LYS A 39 -12.67 -0.13 -9.44
N ALA A 40 -12.48 0.84 -8.55
CA ALA A 40 -11.21 1.00 -7.84
C ALA A 40 -11.26 0.16 -6.55
N ILE A 41 -10.28 -0.71 -6.36
CA ILE A 41 -10.14 -1.51 -5.14
C ILE A 41 -8.97 -0.96 -4.33
N VAL A 42 -9.24 -0.54 -3.10
CA VAL A 42 -8.20 -0.07 -2.17
C VAL A 42 -8.08 -1.05 -1.01
N VAL A 43 -6.89 -1.60 -0.82
CA VAL A 43 -6.57 -2.52 0.28
C VAL A 43 -5.72 -1.79 1.29
N PHE A 44 -6.25 -1.59 2.49
CA PHE A 44 -5.53 -1.04 3.63
C PHE A 44 -4.96 -2.17 4.46
N VAL A 45 -3.64 -2.24 4.60
CA VAL A 45 -2.95 -3.36 5.27
C VAL A 45 -2.32 -2.87 6.57
N GLY A 46 -2.81 -3.37 7.69
CA GLY A 46 -2.36 -3.04 9.02
C GLY A 46 -1.12 -3.81 9.46
N GLY A 47 -0.38 -3.24 10.39
CA GLY A 47 0.80 -3.85 11.01
C GLY A 47 0.47 -4.79 12.17
N ALA A 48 1.50 -5.07 12.99
CA ALA A 48 1.36 -5.85 14.20
C ALA A 48 0.39 -5.18 15.18
N GLY A 49 -0.54 -5.95 15.74
CA GLY A 49 -1.52 -5.44 16.71
C GLY A 49 -2.56 -4.49 16.13
N ASP A 50 -2.64 -4.33 14.81
CA ASP A 50 -3.57 -3.38 14.19
C ASP A 50 -4.98 -3.98 14.06
N LYS A 51 -5.14 -5.07 13.33
CA LYS A 51 -6.43 -5.75 13.14
C LYS A 51 -6.68 -6.83 14.19
N GLU A 52 -5.66 -7.59 14.52
CA GLU A 52 -5.69 -8.67 15.50
C GLU A 52 -4.70 -8.38 16.63
N ARG A 53 -4.86 -9.06 17.74
CA ARG A 53 -3.88 -8.95 18.83
C ARG A 53 -2.52 -9.47 18.37
N TYR A 54 -1.49 -8.73 18.73
CA TYR A 54 -0.10 -9.13 18.56
C TYR A 54 0.50 -9.33 19.94
N TYR A 55 0.78 -10.57 20.31
CA TYR A 55 1.09 -10.98 21.68
C TYR A 55 0.00 -10.52 22.68
N PHE A 56 0.31 -9.54 23.53
CA PHE A 56 -0.62 -9.04 24.55
C PHE A 56 -1.21 -7.66 24.21
N SER A 57 -0.93 -7.15 23.00
CA SER A 57 -1.27 -5.79 22.59
C SER A 57 -2.25 -5.75 21.41
N GLY A 58 -3.07 -4.70 21.35
CA GLY A 58 -4.04 -4.47 20.27
C GLY A 58 -5.42 -5.11 20.54
N PRO A 59 -6.33 -5.09 19.54
CA PRO A 59 -6.18 -4.41 18.24
C PRO A 59 -6.23 -2.87 18.38
N TYR A 60 -5.36 -2.18 17.65
CA TYR A 60 -5.26 -0.72 17.73
C TYR A 60 -6.05 0.03 16.63
N GLY A 61 -6.24 -0.60 15.48
CA GLY A 61 -6.99 -0.03 14.36
C GLY A 61 -6.33 1.18 13.69
N ASN A 62 -4.99 1.28 13.75
CA ASN A 62 -4.24 2.43 13.23
C ASN A 62 -4.53 2.73 11.75
N ILE A 63 -4.45 1.71 10.88
CA ILE A 63 -4.74 1.89 9.44
C ILE A 63 -6.25 1.93 9.18
N GLN A 64 -7.07 1.38 10.07
CA GLN A 64 -8.52 1.44 9.95
C GLN A 64 -9.04 2.87 10.03
N GLU A 65 -8.41 3.71 10.86
CA GLU A 65 -8.75 5.14 10.96
C GLU A 65 -8.47 5.85 9.63
N ALA A 66 -7.30 5.62 9.03
CA ALA A 66 -6.95 6.15 7.72
C ALA A 66 -7.95 5.68 6.63
N ARG A 67 -8.36 4.40 6.67
CA ARG A 67 -9.38 3.87 5.77
C ARG A 67 -10.72 4.58 5.94
N LYS A 68 -11.21 4.74 7.16
CA LYS A 68 -12.51 5.38 7.43
C LYS A 68 -12.56 6.81 6.89
N ASP A 69 -11.52 7.61 7.16
CA ASP A 69 -11.40 8.97 6.61
C ASP A 69 -11.43 8.96 5.08
N PHE A 70 -10.74 8.02 4.45
CA PHE A 70 -10.71 7.92 3.00
C PHE A 70 -12.04 7.42 2.42
N ASP A 71 -12.73 6.48 3.08
CA ASP A 71 -14.04 5.98 2.68
C ASP A 71 -15.11 7.09 2.71
N GLU A 72 -15.00 8.02 3.66
CA GLU A 72 -15.87 9.20 3.71
C GLU A 72 -15.70 10.08 2.47
N ARG A 73 -14.47 10.30 2.02
CA ARG A 73 -14.15 11.07 0.80
C ARG A 73 -14.67 10.41 -0.48
N THR A 74 -14.72 9.09 -0.51
CA THR A 74 -15.09 8.28 -1.67
C THR A 74 -16.53 7.77 -1.63
N THR A 75 -17.36 8.29 -0.70
CA THR A 75 -18.74 7.84 -0.46
C THR A 75 -19.59 7.86 -1.73
N SER A 76 -19.47 8.86 -2.60
CA SER A 76 -20.22 8.95 -3.87
C SER A 76 -19.84 7.79 -4.81
N LEU A 77 -18.55 7.53 -4.99
CA LEU A 77 -18.05 6.42 -5.82
C LEU A 77 -18.48 5.06 -5.26
N ALA A 78 -18.48 4.92 -3.94
CA ALA A 78 -18.94 3.69 -3.28
C ALA A 78 -20.42 3.42 -3.52
N LYS A 79 -21.28 4.46 -3.41
CA LYS A 79 -22.72 4.36 -3.71
C LYS A 79 -23.00 4.00 -5.18
N GLU A 80 -22.16 4.44 -6.09
CA GLU A 80 -22.22 4.09 -7.52
C GLU A 80 -21.59 2.71 -7.84
N GLY A 81 -21.08 2.00 -6.85
CA GLY A 81 -20.40 0.72 -7.04
C GLY A 81 -19.02 0.84 -7.73
N LYS A 82 -18.48 2.05 -7.88
CA LYS A 82 -17.20 2.33 -8.55
C LYS A 82 -15.99 2.19 -7.64
N TYR A 83 -16.19 2.18 -6.33
CA TYR A 83 -15.14 2.10 -5.31
C TYR A 83 -15.47 1.05 -4.26
N LYS A 84 -14.45 0.33 -3.82
CA LYS A 84 -14.53 -0.56 -2.66
C LYS A 84 -13.19 -0.55 -1.93
N SER A 85 -13.22 -0.45 -0.62
CA SER A 85 -12.03 -0.64 0.23
C SER A 85 -12.17 -1.86 1.14
N GLU A 86 -11.04 -2.40 1.57
CA GLU A 86 -10.98 -3.44 2.58
C GLU A 86 -9.82 -3.20 3.55
N TRP A 87 -10.01 -3.57 4.81
CA TRP A 87 -9.00 -3.55 5.85
C TRP A 87 -8.54 -4.96 6.19
N LEU A 88 -7.26 -5.21 5.94
CA LEU A 88 -6.61 -6.50 6.16
C LEU A 88 -5.46 -6.37 7.15
N GLY A 89 -5.18 -7.45 7.89
CA GLY A 89 -3.95 -7.61 8.65
C GLY A 89 -2.78 -7.95 7.71
N TYR A 90 -1.54 -7.71 8.16
CA TYR A 90 -0.34 -8.05 7.38
C TYR A 90 -0.26 -9.55 7.05
N ASN A 91 -0.75 -10.43 7.92
CA ASN A 91 -0.81 -11.87 7.73
C ASN A 91 -1.84 -12.31 6.68
N GLU A 92 -2.95 -11.56 6.51
CA GLU A 92 -4.00 -11.85 5.53
C GLU A 92 -3.57 -11.57 4.06
N VAL A 93 -2.44 -10.91 3.86
CA VAL A 93 -1.87 -10.63 2.53
C VAL A 93 -0.59 -11.42 2.26
N ARG A 94 -0.30 -12.45 3.07
CA ARG A 94 0.88 -13.29 2.94
C ARG A 94 0.53 -14.70 2.49
N GLY A 95 1.28 -15.17 1.48
CA GLY A 95 1.04 -16.51 0.92
C GLY A 95 -0.13 -16.58 -0.06
N LYS A 96 -0.06 -17.55 -0.96
CA LYS A 96 -1.01 -17.66 -2.08
C LYS A 96 -2.46 -17.82 -1.63
N GLN A 97 -2.70 -18.63 -0.58
CA GLN A 97 -4.05 -18.94 -0.14
C GLN A 97 -4.74 -17.72 0.48
N ASP A 98 -4.03 -16.97 1.33
CA ASP A 98 -4.58 -15.79 1.99
C ASP A 98 -4.79 -14.65 0.99
N ILE A 99 -3.84 -14.44 0.07
CA ILE A 99 -4.02 -13.48 -1.02
C ILE A 99 -5.26 -13.83 -1.87
N GLN A 100 -5.45 -15.11 -2.22
CA GLN A 100 -6.64 -15.54 -2.98
C GLN A 100 -7.93 -15.29 -2.20
N ARG A 101 -7.93 -15.62 -0.90
CA ARG A 101 -9.12 -15.51 -0.04
C ARG A 101 -9.48 -14.06 0.26
N HIS A 102 -8.50 -13.26 0.66
CA HIS A 102 -8.76 -11.93 1.23
C HIS A 102 -8.60 -10.79 0.23
N VAL A 103 -7.74 -10.95 -0.78
CA VAL A 103 -7.46 -9.87 -1.74
C VAL A 103 -8.13 -10.12 -3.09
N LEU A 104 -7.87 -11.28 -3.72
CA LEU A 104 -8.39 -11.51 -5.07
C LEU A 104 -9.91 -11.65 -5.11
N SER A 105 -10.54 -12.09 -4.03
CA SER A 105 -12.01 -12.14 -3.89
C SER A 105 -12.68 -10.75 -3.94
N LEU A 106 -11.91 -9.67 -3.76
CA LEU A 106 -12.40 -8.30 -3.85
C LEU A 106 -12.38 -7.76 -5.27
N ILE A 107 -11.52 -8.34 -6.13
CA ILE A 107 -11.16 -7.80 -7.44
C ILE A 107 -11.98 -8.49 -8.53
N PRO A 108 -12.89 -7.77 -9.20
CA PRO A 108 -13.81 -8.38 -10.16
C PRO A 108 -13.10 -8.87 -11.44
N TYR A 109 -12.04 -8.22 -11.88
CA TYR A 109 -11.27 -8.56 -13.08
C TYR A 109 -9.85 -8.00 -13.00
N LYS A 110 -8.90 -8.59 -13.74
CA LYS A 110 -7.46 -8.28 -13.61
C LYS A 110 -7.07 -6.85 -13.99
N SER A 111 -7.80 -6.24 -14.93
CA SER A 111 -7.59 -4.85 -15.35
C SER A 111 -8.16 -3.81 -14.37
N CYS A 112 -8.91 -4.25 -13.35
CA CYS A 112 -9.39 -3.38 -12.29
C CYS A 112 -8.22 -2.72 -11.57
N PRO A 113 -8.18 -1.38 -11.43
CA PRO A 113 -7.10 -0.71 -10.72
C PRO A 113 -7.12 -1.06 -9.24
N VAL A 114 -5.98 -1.56 -8.75
CA VAL A 114 -5.76 -1.92 -7.35
C VAL A 114 -4.77 -0.95 -6.73
N TYR A 115 -5.12 -0.48 -5.54
CA TYR A 115 -4.33 0.42 -4.71
C TYR A 115 -4.04 -0.27 -3.39
N ILE A 116 -2.82 -0.17 -2.89
CA ILE A 116 -2.41 -0.79 -1.63
C ILE A 116 -1.84 0.30 -0.73
N VAL A 117 -2.39 0.43 0.48
CA VAL A 117 -1.91 1.32 1.53
C VAL A 117 -1.49 0.46 2.71
N GLY A 118 -0.20 0.35 2.97
CA GLY A 118 0.33 -0.52 4.01
C GLY A 118 1.07 0.24 5.10
N HIS A 119 0.77 -0.07 6.36
CA HIS A 119 1.42 0.53 7.53
C HIS A 119 2.26 -0.52 8.28
N SER A 120 3.47 -0.14 8.73
CA SER A 120 4.32 -1.02 9.56
C SER A 120 4.61 -2.36 8.84
N LEU A 121 4.37 -3.53 9.47
CA LEU A 121 4.47 -4.86 8.83
C LEU A 121 3.52 -4.99 7.62
N GLY A 122 2.40 -4.26 7.63
CA GLY A 122 1.50 -4.19 6.48
C GLY A 122 2.11 -3.44 5.30
N GLY A 123 2.99 -2.48 5.53
CA GLY A 123 3.79 -1.82 4.49
C GLY A 123 4.78 -2.78 3.85
N TRP A 124 5.42 -3.64 4.65
CA TRP A 124 6.32 -4.69 4.18
C TRP A 124 5.61 -5.76 3.33
N ASN A 125 4.60 -6.41 3.91
CA ASN A 125 3.85 -7.45 3.19
C ASN A 125 3.00 -6.88 2.04
N GLY A 126 2.46 -5.66 2.18
CA GLY A 126 1.77 -4.95 1.11
C GLY A 126 2.68 -4.66 -0.10
N ALA A 127 3.95 -4.34 0.13
CA ALA A 127 4.93 -4.16 -0.94
C ALA A 127 5.22 -5.49 -1.67
N HIS A 128 5.35 -6.61 -0.96
CA HIS A 128 5.44 -7.94 -1.58
C HIS A 128 4.18 -8.29 -2.36
N LEU A 129 3.00 -7.98 -1.82
CA LEU A 129 1.72 -8.21 -2.48
C LEU A 129 1.66 -7.56 -3.86
N THR A 130 2.19 -6.32 -4.01
CA THR A 130 2.20 -5.62 -5.31
C THR A 130 2.94 -6.41 -6.37
N LYS A 131 4.13 -6.95 -6.04
CA LYS A 131 4.93 -7.76 -6.96
C LYS A 131 4.23 -9.05 -7.33
N ILE A 132 3.71 -9.77 -6.33
CA ILE A 132 3.02 -11.05 -6.54
C ILE A 132 1.80 -10.86 -7.45
N MET A 133 0.96 -9.87 -7.16
CA MET A 133 -0.24 -9.60 -7.95
C MET A 133 0.09 -9.12 -9.36
N SER A 134 1.11 -8.27 -9.52
CA SER A 134 1.59 -7.84 -10.84
C SER A 134 2.06 -9.03 -11.68
N GLN A 135 2.80 -9.97 -11.09
CA GLN A 135 3.22 -11.21 -11.76
C GLN A 135 2.04 -12.11 -12.16
N TRP A 136 0.92 -12.05 -11.44
CA TRP A 136 -0.32 -12.74 -11.79
C TRP A 136 -1.18 -11.97 -12.80
N GLY A 137 -0.69 -10.83 -13.29
CA GLY A 137 -1.32 -10.01 -14.32
C GLY A 137 -2.40 -9.06 -13.80
N TYR A 138 -2.42 -8.74 -12.50
CA TYR A 138 -3.30 -7.72 -11.95
C TYR A 138 -2.71 -6.31 -12.13
N ARG A 139 -3.57 -5.32 -12.36
CA ARG A 139 -3.18 -3.90 -12.49
C ARG A 139 -2.98 -3.28 -11.12
N ILE A 140 -1.73 -3.09 -10.71
CA ILE A 140 -1.38 -2.37 -9.48
C ILE A 140 -1.13 -0.92 -9.82
N GLN A 141 -2.07 -0.06 -9.45
CA GLN A 141 -2.05 1.35 -9.81
C GLN A 141 -1.18 2.18 -8.87
N MET A 142 -1.25 1.90 -7.55
CA MET A 142 -0.47 2.63 -6.58
C MET A 142 -0.15 1.77 -5.34
N LEU A 143 1.07 1.96 -4.82
CA LEU A 143 1.48 1.52 -3.49
C LEU A 143 1.76 2.75 -2.63
N ILE A 144 1.22 2.78 -1.43
CA ILE A 144 1.56 3.73 -0.38
C ILE A 144 2.09 2.95 0.82
N THR A 145 3.34 3.19 1.20
CA THR A 145 3.95 2.61 2.41
C THR A 145 4.07 3.67 3.48
N LEU A 146 3.49 3.40 4.65
CA LEU A 146 3.46 4.26 5.81
C LEU A 146 4.36 3.68 6.90
N ASP A 147 5.55 4.22 7.05
CA ASP A 147 6.60 3.80 7.97
C ASP A 147 6.80 2.28 8.02
N PRO A 148 7.12 1.65 6.88
CA PRO A 148 7.18 0.19 6.75
C PRO A 148 8.30 -0.41 7.61
N VAL A 149 7.98 -1.53 8.28
CA VAL A 149 8.85 -2.27 9.19
C VAL A 149 8.95 -3.73 8.73
N GLY A 150 10.10 -4.37 8.87
CA GLY A 150 10.25 -5.79 8.52
C GLY A 150 11.67 -6.24 8.19
N GLU A 151 12.71 -5.40 8.33
CA GLU A 151 14.11 -5.80 8.09
C GLU A 151 14.69 -6.64 9.23
N GLY A 152 14.10 -6.58 10.44
CA GLY A 152 14.64 -7.22 11.63
C GLY A 152 14.51 -8.74 11.65
N ALA A 153 15.61 -9.42 11.95
CA ALA A 153 15.62 -10.89 12.06
C ALA A 153 14.67 -11.43 13.13
N LEU A 154 14.50 -10.71 14.24
CA LEU A 154 13.59 -11.10 15.33
C LEU A 154 12.12 -10.98 14.92
N VAL A 155 11.80 -10.00 14.05
CA VAL A 155 10.44 -9.85 13.54
C VAL A 155 10.07 -11.00 12.61
N TRP A 156 11.02 -11.52 11.80
CA TRP A 156 10.76 -12.69 10.96
C TRP A 156 10.44 -13.95 11.76
N LEU A 157 11.00 -14.07 12.96
CA LEU A 157 10.73 -15.21 13.84
C LEU A 157 9.39 -15.10 14.57
N GLY A 158 8.95 -13.85 14.85
CA GLY A 158 7.75 -13.58 15.65
C GLY A 158 6.53 -13.13 14.84
N SER A 159 6.66 -12.92 13.53
CA SER A 159 5.59 -12.40 12.68
C SER A 159 5.50 -13.13 11.36
N ASP A 160 4.28 -13.23 10.82
CA ASP A 160 4.02 -13.86 9.53
C ASP A 160 4.29 -12.87 8.38
N ILE A 161 5.57 -12.53 8.17
CA ILE A 161 6.04 -11.67 7.08
C ILE A 161 7.00 -12.39 6.14
N TYR A 162 7.18 -11.83 4.94
CA TYR A 162 8.23 -12.29 4.03
C TYR A 162 9.60 -11.92 4.58
N ARG A 163 10.58 -12.81 4.45
CA ARG A 163 11.95 -12.60 4.97
C ARG A 163 12.82 -11.78 4.03
N GLU A 164 12.55 -11.87 2.74
CA GLU A 164 13.26 -11.14 1.72
C GLU A 164 12.82 -9.67 1.71
N ARG A 165 13.75 -8.77 1.39
CA ARG A 165 13.42 -7.36 1.19
C ARG A 165 12.43 -7.22 0.04
N PRO A 166 11.34 -6.43 0.21
CA PRO A 166 10.37 -6.22 -0.86
C PRO A 166 10.99 -5.55 -2.09
N ASP A 167 10.50 -5.94 -3.26
CA ASP A 167 10.79 -5.34 -4.55
C ASP A 167 9.44 -5.03 -5.24
N PRO A 168 8.76 -3.95 -4.84
CA PRO A 168 7.39 -3.68 -5.24
C PRO A 168 7.27 -3.33 -6.71
N ILE A 169 6.15 -3.75 -7.32
CA ILE A 169 5.77 -3.40 -8.69
C ILE A 169 4.40 -2.72 -8.64
N ALA A 170 4.38 -1.42 -8.88
CA ALA A 170 3.20 -0.58 -8.99
C ALA A 170 3.44 0.51 -10.02
N ALA A 171 2.38 1.08 -10.61
CA ALA A 171 2.53 2.20 -11.54
C ALA A 171 3.04 3.47 -10.83
N ASP A 172 2.69 3.63 -9.55
CA ASP A 172 3.20 4.69 -8.68
C ASP A 172 3.48 4.12 -7.28
N TRP A 173 4.54 4.62 -6.62
CA TRP A 173 4.88 4.25 -5.25
C TRP A 173 5.26 5.46 -4.42
N ILE A 174 4.52 5.68 -3.35
CA ILE A 174 4.77 6.74 -2.36
C ILE A 174 5.23 6.07 -1.07
N ASN A 175 6.38 6.49 -0.54
CA ASN A 175 6.85 6.07 0.77
C ASN A 175 6.88 7.24 1.75
N ILE A 176 6.30 7.04 2.92
CA ILE A 176 6.24 8.02 4.00
C ILE A 176 6.85 7.40 5.24
N LYS A 177 7.89 8.04 5.77
CA LYS A 177 8.60 7.60 6.96
C LYS A 177 8.25 8.49 8.15
N ALA A 178 7.93 7.88 9.27
CA ALA A 178 7.77 8.56 10.56
C ALA A 178 9.13 9.04 11.09
N MET A 179 9.25 10.33 11.33
CA MET A 179 10.44 10.98 11.91
C MET A 179 10.00 11.98 12.97
N PRO A 180 9.45 11.50 14.11
CA PRO A 180 8.88 12.37 15.12
C PRO A 180 9.96 13.18 15.83
N THR A 181 9.69 14.48 16.02
CA THR A 181 10.49 15.34 16.90
C THR A 181 10.38 14.89 18.37
N LYS A 182 9.18 14.41 18.76
CA LYS A 182 8.94 13.83 20.09
C LYS A 182 8.50 12.39 19.93
N ARG A 183 9.39 11.46 20.29
CA ARG A 183 9.17 10.02 20.21
C ARG A 183 8.23 9.51 21.28
N ASP A 184 7.48 8.46 20.97
CA ASP A 184 6.69 7.67 21.90
C ASP A 184 7.07 6.18 21.86
N SER A 185 6.32 5.35 22.58
CA SER A 185 6.59 3.89 22.67
C SER A 185 6.45 3.19 21.31
N SER A 186 5.59 3.67 20.40
CA SER A 186 5.38 3.06 19.11
C SER A 186 6.61 3.16 18.21
N ASP A 187 7.36 4.24 18.32
CA ASP A 187 8.62 4.42 17.59
C ASP A 187 9.70 3.43 18.04
N GLY A 188 9.71 3.10 19.35
CA GLY A 188 10.58 2.06 19.90
C GLY A 188 10.21 0.66 19.38
N VAL A 189 8.93 0.36 19.24
CA VAL A 189 8.44 -0.88 18.62
C VAL A 189 8.85 -0.98 17.16
N ALA A 190 8.72 0.12 16.41
CA ALA A 190 9.14 0.17 15.01
C ALA A 190 10.65 -0.02 14.84
N ASP A 191 11.46 0.58 15.73
CA ASP A 191 12.92 0.41 15.70
C ASP A 191 13.32 -1.04 16.03
N PHE A 192 12.64 -1.69 17.00
CA PHE A 192 12.86 -3.10 17.30
C PHE A 192 12.55 -4.02 16.11
N GLY A 193 11.50 -3.70 15.34
CA GLY A 193 11.13 -4.40 14.12
C GLY A 193 12.03 -4.11 12.92
N GLU A 194 12.92 -3.15 13.06
CA GLU A 194 13.78 -2.57 12.04
C GLU A 194 12.99 -2.01 10.85
N LYS A 195 12.97 -0.68 10.77
CA LYS A 195 12.29 0.05 9.69
C LYS A 195 12.95 -0.27 8.35
N TRP A 196 12.14 -0.47 7.34
CA TRP A 196 12.66 -0.67 5.99
C TRP A 196 13.35 0.60 5.47
N LEU A 197 14.66 0.50 5.26
CA LEU A 197 15.48 1.59 4.75
C LEU A 197 15.35 1.70 3.23
N ILE A 198 14.35 2.48 2.79
CA ILE A 198 14.07 2.73 1.39
C ILE A 198 14.87 3.96 0.94
N SER A 199 15.87 3.77 0.10
CA SER A 199 16.68 4.85 -0.47
C SER A 199 16.25 5.21 -1.89
N CYS A 200 15.73 4.23 -2.67
CA CYS A 200 15.34 4.39 -4.07
C CYS A 200 14.10 3.54 -4.39
N GLY A 201 13.42 3.87 -5.47
CA GLY A 201 12.25 3.15 -5.97
C GLY A 201 10.96 3.95 -5.92
N PRO A 202 10.57 4.54 -4.79
CA PRO A 202 9.38 5.40 -4.74
C PRO A 202 9.51 6.63 -5.65
N SER A 203 8.41 7.00 -6.28
CA SER A 203 8.27 8.28 -6.98
C SER A 203 8.31 9.47 -6.01
N LEU A 204 7.85 9.22 -4.77
CA LEU A 204 7.94 10.16 -3.65
C LEU A 204 8.38 9.40 -2.40
N ASN A 205 9.47 9.86 -1.78
CA ASN A 205 10.05 9.31 -0.56
C ASN A 205 10.28 10.44 0.43
N VAL A 206 9.49 10.50 1.51
CA VAL A 206 9.44 11.66 2.41
C VAL A 206 9.42 11.26 3.88
N ASN A 207 9.96 12.15 4.71
CA ASN A 207 9.87 12.06 6.16
C ASN A 207 8.76 13.00 6.67
N VAL A 208 8.01 12.54 7.67
CA VAL A 208 6.94 13.31 8.31
C VAL A 208 7.13 13.31 9.82
N ASP A 209 6.98 14.48 10.45
CA ASP A 209 7.06 14.64 11.91
C ASP A 209 5.77 14.10 12.56
N THR A 210 5.71 12.78 12.67
CA THR A 210 4.64 12.06 13.38
C THR A 210 5.18 10.73 13.89
N ASN A 211 4.52 10.15 14.89
CA ASN A 211 4.92 8.89 15.50
C ASN A 211 4.48 7.68 14.67
N HIS A 212 5.16 6.56 14.82
CA HIS A 212 4.94 5.33 14.07
C HIS A 212 3.48 4.86 14.06
N ALA A 213 2.81 4.82 15.21
CA ALA A 213 1.44 4.31 15.31
C ALA A 213 0.39 5.21 14.64
N ASN A 214 0.72 6.47 14.33
CA ASN A 214 -0.23 7.39 13.73
C ASN A 214 -0.31 7.23 12.20
N ALA A 215 -0.82 6.08 11.74
CA ALA A 215 -0.97 5.78 10.32
C ALA A 215 -1.88 6.80 9.59
N TRP A 216 -2.94 7.28 10.25
CA TRP A 216 -3.79 8.35 9.71
C TRP A 216 -3.00 9.64 9.50
N GLY A 217 -2.20 10.05 10.50
CA GLY A 217 -1.35 11.24 10.40
C GLY A 217 -0.32 11.12 9.28
N LEU A 218 0.31 9.95 9.09
CA LEU A 218 1.23 9.69 7.97
C LEU A 218 0.49 9.80 6.63
N PHE A 219 -0.70 9.24 6.52
CA PHE A 219 -1.49 9.19 5.28
C PHE A 219 -2.02 10.57 4.86
N THR A 220 -2.35 11.43 5.84
CA THR A 220 -2.99 12.74 5.62
C THR A 220 -2.02 13.92 5.71
N ALA A 221 -0.77 13.70 6.14
CA ALA A 221 0.25 14.76 6.18
C ALA A 221 0.48 15.36 4.79
N ARG A 222 0.67 16.67 4.73
CA ARG A 222 1.01 17.38 3.49
C ARG A 222 2.46 17.11 3.12
N ILE A 223 2.69 16.46 1.99
CA ILE A 223 3.99 15.94 1.59
C ILE A 223 4.52 16.51 0.27
N ALA A 224 3.65 16.84 -0.68
CA ALA A 224 4.08 17.36 -1.98
C ALA A 224 3.08 18.40 -2.51
N GLY A 225 3.54 19.64 -2.72
CA GLY A 225 2.71 20.70 -3.30
C GLY A 225 1.39 20.93 -2.55
N SER A 226 1.40 20.83 -1.24
CA SER A 226 0.23 20.89 -0.34
C SER A 226 -0.69 19.68 -0.38
N LYS A 227 -0.36 18.61 -1.12
CA LYS A 227 -1.13 17.35 -1.16
C LYS A 227 -0.59 16.33 -0.17
N SER A 228 -1.49 15.56 0.41
CA SER A 228 -1.20 14.35 1.18
C SER A 228 -1.15 13.11 0.29
N ALA A 229 -0.71 11.96 0.84
CA ALA A 229 -0.84 10.68 0.14
C ALA A 229 -2.31 10.30 -0.08
N ALA A 230 -3.19 10.65 0.85
CA ALA A 230 -4.64 10.49 0.68
C ALA A 230 -5.18 11.30 -0.51
N ASP A 231 -4.73 12.55 -0.67
CA ASP A 231 -5.14 13.38 -1.82
C ASP A 231 -4.61 12.80 -3.14
N MET A 232 -3.37 12.32 -3.15
CA MET A 232 -2.77 11.71 -4.35
C MET A 232 -3.46 10.39 -4.73
N LEU A 233 -3.85 9.58 -3.74
CA LEU A 233 -4.65 8.38 -3.95
C LEU A 233 -6.02 8.73 -4.54
N PHE A 234 -6.71 9.71 -3.95
CA PHE A 234 -8.01 10.17 -4.44
C PHE A 234 -7.93 10.68 -5.88
N ASP A 235 -6.95 11.53 -6.18
CA ASP A 235 -6.73 12.06 -7.54
C ASP A 235 -6.43 10.93 -8.54
N SER A 236 -5.67 9.90 -8.12
CA SER A 236 -5.38 8.75 -8.98
C SER A 236 -6.63 7.94 -9.27
N ILE A 237 -7.50 7.74 -8.28
CA ILE A 237 -8.78 7.06 -8.47
C ILE A 237 -9.68 7.87 -9.41
N MET A 238 -9.78 9.19 -9.19
CA MET A 238 -10.63 10.06 -10.01
C MET A 238 -10.21 10.13 -11.48
N LYS A 239 -8.94 9.86 -11.82
CA LYS A 239 -8.50 9.78 -13.23
C LYS A 239 -9.12 8.60 -13.98
N ASP A 240 -9.45 7.53 -13.28
CA ASP A 240 -10.12 6.35 -13.88
C ASP A 240 -11.66 6.57 -14.01
N PHE A 241 -12.20 7.68 -13.44
CA PHE A 241 -13.63 8.04 -13.46
C PHE A 241 -13.81 9.52 -13.84
N PRO A 242 -13.57 9.88 -15.13
CA PRO A 242 -13.75 11.24 -15.61
C PRO A 242 -15.21 11.70 -15.58
#